data_de90f980c1695759b6b11520e8119e9b
#
_entry.id   de90f980c1695759b6b11520e8119e9b
#
_cell.length_a   1.000
_cell.length_b   1.000
_cell.length_c   1.000
_cell.angle_alpha   90.00
_cell.angle_beta   90.00
_cell.angle_gamma   90.00
#
_symmetry.space_group_name_H-M   'P 1'
#
loop_
_entity.id
_entity.type
_entity.pdbx_description
1 polymer ?
#
loop_
_entity_poly.entity_id
_entity_poly.type
_entity_poly.pdbx_seq_one_letter_code
_entity_poly.pdbx_strand_id
1 'polypeptide(L)'
;MSRFGVGDLAVEFDSIVFDLFHTLVDPQEHASVGFRRLEAVAGILNLPIAEIELWWHQRVDELATTPISPIDALVEFATSRRIVMSPAAIAELDRAMGAAQDAALAQPIQGVVEALGRLADQGVGRIVLSNAVVRDVRAFGDSPLAEMVDDACMSCFTGLVKPDTAAYLGALDRAGASAGRSLFVGDGGSDEFLGAREAGFARVIAVTGPVNRGAWRSTDEQRRIVADADQAIIDVPDLLEFIED
;
A
#
# COMPACT_ATOMS: atom_id res chain seq x y z
N MET A 1 -0.58 -10.13 -29.16
CA MET A 1 0.70 -9.74 -28.54
C MET A 1 1.27 -8.63 -29.45
N SER A 2 0.94 -7.38 -29.19
CA SER A 2 1.51 -6.24 -29.89
C SER A 2 2.71 -5.77 -29.07
N ARG A 3 3.91 -5.90 -29.61
CA ARG A 3 5.13 -5.26 -29.10
C ARG A 3 4.93 -3.76 -29.31
N PHE A 4 4.61 -3.04 -28.27
CA PHE A 4 4.78 -1.60 -28.27
C PHE A 4 6.29 -1.32 -28.23
N GLY A 5 6.74 -0.51 -29.16
CA GLY A 5 8.16 -0.24 -29.34
C GLY A 5 8.73 0.54 -28.15
N VAL A 6 9.97 0.26 -27.84
CA VAL A 6 10.87 0.86 -26.86
C VAL A 6 11.07 2.39 -27.02
N GLY A 7 10.35 3.03 -27.92
CA GLY A 7 10.54 4.42 -28.30
C GLY A 7 9.67 5.47 -27.61
N ASP A 8 8.77 5.09 -26.68
CA ASP A 8 7.74 6.03 -26.17
C ASP A 8 7.97 6.53 -24.73
N LEU A 9 9.06 6.17 -24.07
CA LEU A 9 9.40 6.59 -22.71
C LEU A 9 10.39 7.77 -22.63
N ALA A 10 10.61 8.50 -23.69
CA ALA A 10 11.44 9.74 -23.70
C ALA A 10 10.79 10.92 -22.92
N VAL A 11 9.93 10.64 -21.96
CA VAL A 11 9.53 11.63 -20.95
C VAL A 11 10.49 11.46 -19.78
N GLU A 12 11.42 12.41 -19.61
CA GLU A 12 12.21 12.52 -18.39
C GLU A 12 11.25 12.72 -17.21
N PHE A 13 11.17 11.73 -16.31
CA PHE A 13 10.45 11.94 -15.04
C PHE A 13 11.42 12.35 -13.97
N ASP A 14 10.94 13.22 -13.09
CA ASP A 14 11.70 13.69 -11.94
C ASP A 14 11.44 12.82 -10.71
N SER A 15 10.29 12.13 -10.67
CA SER A 15 9.90 11.35 -9.49
C SER A 15 8.92 10.22 -9.80
N ILE A 16 8.85 9.27 -8.87
CA ILE A 16 7.91 8.16 -8.87
C ILE A 16 7.20 8.12 -7.53
N VAL A 17 5.88 8.09 -7.56
CA VAL A 17 5.04 7.85 -6.40
C VAL A 17 4.63 6.38 -6.39
N PHE A 18 5.01 5.66 -5.36
CA PHE A 18 4.74 4.25 -5.19
C PHE A 18 3.61 4.04 -4.17
N ASP A 19 2.67 3.18 -4.48
CA ASP A 19 1.91 2.52 -3.44
C ASP A 19 2.82 1.60 -2.60
N LEU A 20 2.40 1.21 -1.40
CA LEU A 20 3.20 0.43 -0.47
C LEU A 20 2.87 -1.07 -0.52
N PHE A 21 1.63 -1.41 -0.12
CA PHE A 21 1.23 -2.81 0.04
C PHE A 21 0.90 -3.45 -1.31
N HIS A 22 1.39 -4.67 -1.53
CA HIS A 22 1.29 -5.38 -2.81
C HIS A 22 1.99 -4.67 -3.98
N THR A 23 2.84 -3.70 -3.66
CA THR A 23 3.67 -2.94 -4.61
C THR A 23 5.15 -3.01 -4.21
N LEU A 24 5.51 -2.48 -3.05
CA LEU A 24 6.88 -2.54 -2.49
C LEU A 24 7.04 -3.67 -1.47
N VAL A 25 5.96 -4.00 -0.76
CA VAL A 25 5.89 -5.08 0.24
C VAL A 25 4.64 -5.93 0.02
N ASP A 26 4.72 -7.23 0.32
CA ASP A 26 3.57 -8.13 0.21
C ASP A 26 3.26 -8.84 1.53
N PRO A 27 2.30 -8.35 2.35
CA PRO A 27 1.90 -9.01 3.57
C PRO A 27 1.35 -10.43 3.38
N GLN A 28 0.85 -10.78 2.18
CA GLN A 28 0.31 -12.11 1.92
C GLN A 28 1.40 -13.19 1.92
N GLU A 29 2.64 -12.84 1.55
CA GLU A 29 3.78 -13.76 1.62
C GLU A 29 4.15 -14.12 3.06
N HIS A 30 3.77 -13.28 4.04
CA HIS A 30 4.09 -13.44 5.47
C HIS A 30 2.90 -13.89 6.31
N ALA A 31 1.71 -13.96 5.73
CA ALA A 31 0.53 -14.48 6.41
C ALA A 31 0.42 -16.00 6.24
N SER A 32 -0.12 -16.68 7.26
CA SER A 32 -0.45 -18.10 7.12
C SER A 32 -1.50 -18.30 6.02
N VAL A 33 -1.40 -19.40 5.28
CA VAL A 33 -2.36 -19.74 4.23
C VAL A 33 -3.79 -19.73 4.79
N GLY A 34 -4.67 -18.97 4.14
CA GLY A 34 -6.07 -18.82 4.56
C GLY A 34 -6.29 -17.89 5.77
N PHE A 35 -5.25 -17.22 6.26
CA PHE A 35 -5.42 -16.25 7.35
C PHE A 35 -6.34 -15.10 6.92
N ARG A 36 -7.32 -14.80 7.79
CA ARG A 36 -8.25 -13.68 7.65
C ARG A 36 -8.19 -12.82 8.91
N ARG A 37 -7.70 -11.59 8.77
CA ARG A 37 -7.48 -10.66 9.89
C ARG A 37 -8.72 -10.50 10.77
N LEU A 38 -9.88 -10.18 10.17
CA LEU A 38 -11.10 -9.95 10.92
C LEU A 38 -11.68 -11.22 11.56
N GLU A 39 -11.49 -12.39 10.93
CA GLU A 39 -11.86 -13.68 11.54
C GLU A 39 -11.01 -13.98 12.79
N ALA A 40 -9.71 -13.68 12.74
CA ALA A 40 -8.85 -13.81 13.91
C ALA A 40 -9.29 -12.87 15.05
N VAL A 41 -9.61 -11.61 14.74
CA VAL A 41 -10.17 -10.65 15.72
C VAL A 41 -11.46 -11.16 16.31
N ALA A 42 -12.39 -11.67 15.49
CA ALA A 42 -13.65 -12.26 15.92
C ALA A 42 -13.43 -13.42 16.90
N GLY A 43 -12.47 -14.31 16.59
CA GLY A 43 -12.10 -15.42 17.46
C GLY A 43 -11.53 -14.97 18.81
N ILE A 44 -10.62 -13.97 18.82
CA ILE A 44 -10.01 -13.44 20.04
C ILE A 44 -11.08 -12.78 20.93
N LEU A 45 -12.01 -12.03 20.34
CA LEU A 45 -13.08 -11.35 21.07
C LEU A 45 -14.24 -12.28 21.42
N ASN A 46 -14.28 -13.49 20.86
CA ASN A 46 -15.41 -14.42 20.95
C ASN A 46 -16.73 -13.79 20.52
N LEU A 47 -16.71 -13.06 19.39
CA LEU A 47 -17.84 -12.40 18.77
C LEU A 47 -18.12 -12.97 17.37
N PRO A 48 -19.37 -12.89 16.88
CA PRO A 48 -19.67 -13.23 15.50
C PRO A 48 -18.83 -12.38 14.51
N ILE A 49 -18.31 -13.01 13.45
CA ILE A 49 -17.53 -12.31 12.42
C ILE A 49 -18.29 -11.13 11.82
N ALA A 50 -19.58 -11.25 11.60
CA ALA A 50 -20.41 -10.17 11.06
C ALA A 50 -20.44 -8.91 11.94
N GLU A 51 -20.26 -9.02 13.27
CA GLU A 51 -20.15 -7.84 14.14
C GLU A 51 -18.80 -7.14 13.97
N ILE A 52 -17.74 -7.90 13.77
CA ILE A 52 -16.41 -7.35 13.55
C ILE A 52 -16.30 -6.70 12.16
N GLU A 53 -16.88 -7.34 11.13
CA GLU A 53 -16.94 -6.77 9.79
C GLU A 53 -17.74 -5.46 9.76
N LEU A 54 -18.90 -5.43 10.44
CA LEU A 54 -19.69 -4.22 10.54
C LEU A 54 -18.95 -3.11 11.29
N TRP A 55 -18.31 -3.44 12.43
CA TRP A 55 -17.50 -2.50 13.19
C TRP A 55 -16.35 -1.94 12.34
N TRP A 56 -15.63 -2.83 11.64
CA TRP A 56 -14.53 -2.42 10.75
C TRP A 56 -15.03 -1.49 9.65
N HIS A 57 -16.09 -1.86 8.97
CA HIS A 57 -16.69 -1.06 7.90
C HIS A 57 -17.08 0.35 8.37
N GLN A 58 -17.57 0.48 9.59
CA GLN A 58 -17.97 1.77 10.17
C GLN A 58 -16.80 2.63 10.64
N ARG A 59 -15.63 2.02 10.86
CA ARG A 59 -14.47 2.70 11.48
C ARG A 59 -13.28 2.85 10.56
N VAL A 60 -13.20 2.08 9.48
CA VAL A 60 -12.00 2.02 8.65
C VAL A 60 -11.63 3.38 8.06
N ASP A 61 -12.58 4.18 7.62
CA ASP A 61 -12.31 5.51 7.05
C ASP A 61 -11.71 6.46 8.09
N GLU A 62 -12.22 6.45 9.32
CA GLU A 62 -11.65 7.24 10.42
C GLU A 62 -10.26 6.74 10.79
N LEU A 63 -10.08 5.43 10.93
CA LEU A 63 -8.79 4.81 11.27
C LEU A 63 -7.74 5.03 10.17
N ALA A 64 -8.16 5.09 8.92
CA ALA A 64 -7.27 5.33 7.78
C ALA A 64 -6.91 6.82 7.60
N THR A 65 -7.65 7.74 8.22
CA THR A 65 -7.44 9.19 8.08
C THR A 65 -7.00 9.89 9.38
N THR A 66 -6.83 9.12 10.46
CA THR A 66 -6.41 9.65 11.76
C THR A 66 -5.34 8.75 12.39
N PRO A 67 -4.48 9.29 13.27
CA PRO A 67 -3.48 8.50 13.97
C PRO A 67 -4.06 7.70 15.16
N ILE A 68 -5.29 7.22 15.03
CA ILE A 68 -5.95 6.40 16.04
C ILE A 68 -5.49 4.95 15.92
N SER A 69 -5.10 4.36 17.04
CA SER A 69 -4.74 2.94 17.11
C SER A 69 -5.96 2.05 16.89
N PRO A 70 -5.97 1.18 15.86
CA PRO A 70 -7.06 0.23 15.66
C PRO A 70 -7.14 -0.79 16.83
N ILE A 71 -6.05 -1.02 17.55
CA ILE A 71 -6.06 -1.89 18.74
C ILE A 71 -6.82 -1.23 19.88
N ASP A 72 -6.55 0.06 20.15
CA ASP A 72 -7.26 0.80 21.20
C ASP A 72 -8.76 0.89 20.87
N ALA A 73 -9.09 1.16 19.61
CA ALA A 73 -10.47 1.21 19.14
C ALA A 73 -11.17 -0.17 19.27
N LEU A 74 -10.46 -1.29 19.04
CA LEU A 74 -10.98 -2.65 19.27
C LEU A 74 -11.18 -2.94 20.75
N VAL A 75 -10.29 -2.48 21.63
CA VAL A 75 -10.42 -2.61 23.10
C VAL A 75 -11.62 -1.82 23.59
N GLU A 76 -11.86 -0.61 23.10
CA GLU A 76 -13.04 0.19 23.40
C GLU A 76 -14.32 -0.51 22.92
N PHE A 77 -14.31 -1.06 21.70
CA PHE A 77 -15.42 -1.84 21.17
C PHE A 77 -15.73 -3.07 22.05
N ALA A 78 -14.70 -3.85 22.42
CA ALA A 78 -14.83 -5.00 23.32
C ALA A 78 -15.45 -4.58 24.67
N THR A 79 -14.99 -3.45 25.23
CA THR A 79 -15.50 -2.90 26.48
C THR A 79 -16.98 -2.52 26.37
N SER A 80 -17.41 -1.94 25.25
CA SER A 80 -18.81 -1.62 24.99
C SER A 80 -19.72 -2.87 24.97
N ARG A 81 -19.13 -4.03 24.63
CA ARG A 81 -19.77 -5.36 24.67
C ARG A 81 -19.60 -6.08 26.01
N ARG A 82 -19.04 -5.40 27.04
CA ARG A 82 -18.74 -5.94 28.36
C ARG A 82 -17.71 -7.07 28.35
N ILE A 83 -16.85 -7.09 27.34
CA ILE A 83 -15.71 -7.99 27.22
C ILE A 83 -14.53 -7.33 27.91
N VAL A 84 -13.98 -7.98 28.94
CA VAL A 84 -12.76 -7.53 29.62
C VAL A 84 -11.58 -8.23 28.99
N MET A 85 -10.68 -7.45 28.39
CA MET A 85 -9.51 -7.99 27.73
C MET A 85 -8.31 -8.05 28.66
N SER A 86 -7.65 -9.21 28.69
CA SER A 86 -6.36 -9.34 29.36
C SER A 86 -5.24 -8.72 28.53
N PRO A 87 -4.09 -8.34 29.12
CA PRO A 87 -2.91 -7.90 28.36
C PRO A 87 -2.46 -8.91 27.29
N ALA A 88 -2.62 -10.21 27.55
CA ALA A 88 -2.30 -11.26 26.58
C ALA A 88 -3.26 -11.24 25.38
N ALA A 89 -4.56 -11.05 25.60
CA ALA A 89 -5.53 -10.94 24.52
C ALA A 89 -5.33 -9.66 23.67
N ILE A 90 -4.95 -8.54 24.30
CA ILE A 90 -4.59 -7.30 23.58
C ILE A 90 -3.35 -7.53 22.71
N ALA A 91 -2.32 -8.20 23.23
CA ALA A 91 -1.14 -8.54 22.45
C ALA A 91 -1.44 -9.52 21.31
N GLU A 92 -2.44 -10.39 21.47
CA GLU A 92 -2.91 -11.28 20.41
C GLU A 92 -3.66 -10.51 19.33
N LEU A 93 -4.51 -9.55 19.70
CA LEU A 93 -5.13 -8.61 18.74
C LEU A 93 -4.08 -7.84 17.96
N ASP A 94 -3.06 -7.29 18.60
CA ASP A 94 -1.99 -6.56 17.94
C ASP A 94 -1.27 -7.42 16.90
N ARG A 95 -0.97 -8.67 17.26
CA ARG A 95 -0.37 -9.63 16.30
C ARG A 95 -1.31 -9.95 15.14
N ALA A 96 -2.58 -10.24 15.43
CA ALA A 96 -3.56 -10.56 14.40
C ALA A 96 -3.76 -9.39 13.42
N MET A 97 -3.71 -8.16 13.94
CA MET A 97 -3.90 -6.95 13.13
C MET A 97 -2.69 -6.56 12.30
N GLY A 98 -1.46 -6.94 12.65
CA GLY A 98 -0.34 -6.35 11.94
C GLY A 98 0.95 -7.18 11.83
N ALA A 99 1.00 -8.43 12.29
CA ALA A 99 2.26 -9.19 12.22
C ALA A 99 2.73 -9.46 10.79
N ALA A 100 1.81 -9.68 9.86
CA ALA A 100 2.14 -9.87 8.45
C ALA A 100 2.69 -8.58 7.81
N GLN A 101 2.13 -7.43 8.18
CA GLN A 101 2.61 -6.12 7.74
C GLN A 101 4.00 -5.81 8.30
N ASP A 102 4.22 -6.07 9.60
CA ASP A 102 5.54 -5.88 10.23
C ASP A 102 6.60 -6.76 9.53
N ALA A 103 6.27 -8.02 9.24
CA ALA A 103 7.18 -8.94 8.54
C ALA A 103 7.45 -8.51 7.08
N ALA A 104 6.43 -8.06 6.36
CA ALA A 104 6.57 -7.57 5.00
C ALA A 104 7.41 -6.28 4.93
N LEU A 105 7.23 -5.37 5.88
CA LEU A 105 8.03 -4.15 5.99
C LEU A 105 9.50 -4.47 6.33
N ALA A 106 9.75 -5.49 7.15
CA ALA A 106 11.11 -5.95 7.45
C ALA A 106 11.77 -6.68 6.26
N GLN A 107 10.96 -7.24 5.35
CA GLN A 107 11.42 -8.00 4.18
C GLN A 107 10.64 -7.56 2.94
N PRO A 108 10.99 -6.40 2.34
CA PRO A 108 10.39 -5.94 1.08
C PRO A 108 10.49 -6.99 -0.03
N ILE A 109 9.64 -6.87 -1.04
CA ILE A 109 9.67 -7.73 -2.23
C ILE A 109 11.09 -7.75 -2.81
N GLN A 110 11.53 -8.92 -3.24
CA GLN A 110 12.90 -9.14 -3.72
C GLN A 110 13.28 -8.14 -4.80
N GLY A 111 14.43 -7.49 -4.65
CA GLY A 111 14.98 -6.53 -5.59
C GLY A 111 14.43 -5.10 -5.46
N VAL A 112 13.36 -4.86 -4.68
CA VAL A 112 12.77 -3.52 -4.51
C VAL A 112 13.77 -2.54 -3.92
N VAL A 113 14.47 -2.90 -2.85
CA VAL A 113 15.45 -2.02 -2.19
C VAL A 113 16.58 -1.63 -3.17
N GLU A 114 17.06 -2.60 -3.96
CA GLU A 114 18.07 -2.36 -5.00
C GLU A 114 17.54 -1.44 -6.10
N ALA A 115 16.31 -1.68 -6.57
CA ALA A 115 15.68 -0.86 -7.60
C ALA A 115 15.52 0.60 -7.14
N LEU A 116 15.05 0.82 -5.91
CA LEU A 116 14.93 2.16 -5.32
C LEU A 116 16.30 2.85 -5.18
N GLY A 117 17.35 2.11 -4.82
CA GLY A 117 18.73 2.61 -4.79
C GLY A 117 19.21 3.06 -6.17
N ARG A 118 18.98 2.27 -7.22
CA ARG A 118 19.32 2.64 -8.61
C ARG A 118 18.57 3.88 -9.10
N LEU A 119 17.29 4.02 -8.75
CA LEU A 119 16.52 5.23 -9.03
C LEU A 119 17.13 6.46 -8.33
N ALA A 120 17.60 6.29 -7.08
CA ALA A 120 18.31 7.33 -6.35
C ALA A 120 19.59 7.78 -7.07
N ASP A 121 20.40 6.82 -7.53
CA ASP A 121 21.65 7.09 -8.25
C ASP A 121 21.40 7.85 -9.55
N GLN A 122 20.23 7.70 -10.15
CA GLN A 122 19.79 8.44 -11.35
C GLN A 122 19.13 9.80 -11.02
N GLY A 123 19.00 10.15 -9.74
CA GLY A 123 18.38 11.39 -9.30
C GLY A 123 16.86 11.42 -9.38
N VAL A 124 16.20 10.25 -9.50
CA VAL A 124 14.75 10.12 -9.53
C VAL A 124 14.20 10.15 -8.10
N GLY A 125 13.26 11.06 -7.82
CA GLY A 125 12.57 11.16 -6.55
C GLY A 125 11.67 9.92 -6.28
N ARG A 126 11.65 9.42 -5.05
CA ARG A 126 10.93 8.20 -4.65
C ARG A 126 10.04 8.51 -3.46
N ILE A 127 8.75 8.46 -3.68
CA ILE A 127 7.74 8.86 -2.70
C ILE A 127 6.80 7.67 -2.46
N VAL A 128 6.49 7.36 -1.22
CA VAL A 128 5.46 6.37 -0.88
C VAL A 128 4.15 7.08 -0.58
N LEU A 129 3.04 6.61 -1.18
CA LEU A 129 1.68 7.08 -0.90
C LEU A 129 0.78 5.87 -0.63
N SER A 130 0.36 5.68 0.63
CA SER A 130 -0.40 4.49 1.04
C SER A 130 -1.63 4.82 1.86
N ASN A 131 -2.76 4.17 1.52
CA ASN A 131 -3.93 4.09 2.38
C ASN A 131 -3.68 3.05 3.47
N ALA A 132 -3.54 3.48 4.71
CA ALA A 132 -3.14 2.60 5.80
C ALA A 132 -3.71 3.05 7.15
N VAL A 133 -3.93 2.11 8.06
CA VAL A 133 -4.13 2.42 9.47
C VAL A 133 -2.78 2.40 10.20
N VAL A 134 -2.70 3.08 11.35
CA VAL A 134 -1.42 3.22 12.12
C VAL A 134 -0.73 1.88 12.36
N ARG A 135 -1.51 0.82 12.66
CA ARG A 135 -0.95 -0.50 12.95
C ARG A 135 -0.27 -1.14 11.75
N ASP A 136 -0.75 -0.87 10.54
CA ASP A 136 -0.21 -1.47 9.31
C ASP A 136 1.18 -0.92 8.96
N VAL A 137 1.45 0.33 9.34
CA VAL A 137 2.69 1.04 8.97
C VAL A 137 3.61 1.34 10.15
N ARG A 138 3.29 0.78 11.33
CA ARG A 138 4.06 1.03 12.56
C ARG A 138 5.55 0.72 12.42
N ALA A 139 5.89 -0.35 11.71
CA ALA A 139 7.26 -0.78 11.51
C ALA A 139 7.94 -0.12 10.29
N PHE A 140 7.29 0.83 9.62
CA PHE A 140 7.87 1.44 8.40
C PHE A 140 9.19 2.17 8.67
N GLY A 141 9.31 2.87 9.80
CA GLY A 141 10.55 3.59 10.16
C GLY A 141 11.77 2.69 10.39
N ASP A 142 11.53 1.42 10.71
CA ASP A 142 12.59 0.39 10.89
C ASP A 142 12.77 -0.47 9.63
N SER A 143 11.97 -0.23 8.58
CA SER A 143 12.04 -0.97 7.31
C SER A 143 13.25 -0.52 6.48
N PRO A 144 13.89 -1.42 5.70
CA PRO A 144 14.88 -1.03 4.70
C PRO A 144 14.36 0.01 3.69
N LEU A 145 13.05 0.12 3.49
CA LEU A 145 12.44 1.12 2.60
C LEU A 145 12.58 2.55 3.14
N ALA A 146 12.60 2.73 4.47
CA ALA A 146 12.62 4.08 5.06
C ALA A 146 13.85 4.90 4.66
N GLU A 147 15.00 4.23 4.42
CA GLU A 147 16.23 4.86 3.95
C GLU A 147 16.28 5.00 2.42
N MET A 148 15.40 4.30 1.69
CA MET A 148 15.40 4.26 0.23
C MET A 148 14.40 5.24 -0.41
N VAL A 149 13.51 5.85 0.35
CA VAL A 149 12.52 6.79 -0.16
C VAL A 149 12.77 8.19 0.39
N ASP A 150 12.41 9.19 -0.40
CA ASP A 150 12.61 10.59 -0.03
C ASP A 150 11.50 11.11 0.90
N ASP A 151 10.28 10.55 0.76
CA ASP A 151 9.16 10.82 1.69
C ASP A 151 8.16 9.64 1.68
N ALA A 152 7.35 9.54 2.75
CA ALA A 152 6.30 8.55 2.91
C ALA A 152 5.02 9.19 3.46
N CYS A 153 3.98 9.22 2.62
CA CYS A 153 2.67 9.78 2.91
C CYS A 153 1.69 8.65 3.26
N MET A 154 1.57 8.34 4.54
CA MET A 154 0.60 7.37 5.05
C MET A 154 -0.70 8.09 5.40
N SER A 155 -1.84 7.63 4.90
CA SER A 155 -3.13 8.31 5.05
C SER A 155 -3.53 8.55 6.52
N CYS A 156 -3.23 7.60 7.41
CA CYS A 156 -3.47 7.73 8.84
C CYS A 156 -2.73 8.90 9.53
N PHE A 157 -1.69 9.45 8.91
CA PHE A 157 -0.95 10.61 9.41
C PHE A 157 -1.23 11.88 8.61
N THR A 158 -1.54 11.76 7.31
CA THR A 158 -1.81 12.92 6.46
C THR A 158 -3.28 13.34 6.46
N GLY A 159 -4.20 12.43 6.81
CA GLY A 159 -5.64 12.61 6.67
C GLY A 159 -6.14 12.56 5.22
N LEU A 160 -5.26 12.28 4.25
CA LEU A 160 -5.57 12.24 2.83
C LEU A 160 -5.51 10.81 2.31
N VAL A 161 -6.52 10.37 1.59
CA VAL A 161 -6.67 8.99 1.09
C VAL A 161 -6.74 8.96 -0.44
N LYS A 162 -6.14 7.94 -1.05
CA LYS A 162 -6.41 7.57 -2.45
C LYS A 162 -7.85 7.05 -2.55
N PRO A 163 -8.63 7.38 -3.61
CA PRO A 163 -8.22 8.03 -4.84
C PRO A 163 -8.32 9.57 -4.86
N ASP A 164 -8.54 10.26 -3.74
CA ASP A 164 -8.66 11.70 -3.73
C ASP A 164 -7.40 12.36 -4.31
N THR A 165 -7.54 13.25 -5.28
CA THR A 165 -6.43 13.98 -5.93
C THR A 165 -5.57 14.74 -4.92
N ALA A 166 -6.15 15.21 -3.81
CA ALA A 166 -5.43 15.88 -2.73
C ALA A 166 -4.33 15.01 -2.10
N ALA A 167 -4.52 13.68 -2.03
CA ALA A 167 -3.51 12.76 -1.51
C ALA A 167 -2.25 12.74 -2.40
N TYR A 168 -2.44 12.67 -3.71
CA TYR A 168 -1.35 12.62 -4.69
C TYR A 168 -0.62 13.97 -4.77
N LEU A 169 -1.39 15.07 -4.87
CA LEU A 169 -0.81 16.41 -4.94
C LEU A 169 -0.07 16.76 -3.65
N GLY A 170 -0.61 16.37 -2.48
CA GLY A 170 0.05 16.56 -1.20
C GLY A 170 1.35 15.77 -1.08
N ALA A 171 1.43 14.55 -1.62
CA ALA A 171 2.66 13.76 -1.66
C ALA A 171 3.71 14.40 -2.56
N LEU A 172 3.31 14.88 -3.75
CA LEU A 172 4.20 15.56 -4.69
C LEU A 172 4.71 16.90 -4.14
N ASP A 173 3.85 17.70 -3.51
CA ASP A 173 4.24 18.99 -2.92
C ASP A 173 5.32 18.83 -1.84
N ARG A 174 5.19 17.82 -0.98
CA ARG A 174 6.19 17.50 0.05
C ARG A 174 7.56 17.15 -0.53
N ALA A 175 7.58 16.52 -1.71
CA ALA A 175 8.81 16.15 -2.41
C ALA A 175 9.31 17.21 -3.40
N GLY A 176 8.57 18.32 -3.56
CA GLY A 176 8.90 19.36 -4.55
C GLY A 176 8.76 18.90 -6.00
N ALA A 177 7.92 17.88 -6.25
CA ALA A 177 7.69 17.26 -7.55
C ALA A 177 6.41 17.75 -8.22
N SER A 178 6.26 17.50 -9.52
CA SER A 178 5.05 17.84 -10.28
C SER A 178 4.43 16.60 -10.93
N ALA A 179 3.11 16.49 -10.92
CA ALA A 179 2.40 15.32 -11.45
C ALA A 179 2.75 15.01 -12.91
N GLY A 180 2.78 16.04 -13.78
CA GLY A 180 3.09 15.86 -15.21
C GLY A 180 4.52 15.40 -15.53
N ARG A 181 5.40 15.34 -14.51
CA ARG A 181 6.76 14.79 -14.58
C ARG A 181 6.97 13.64 -13.59
N SER A 182 5.89 13.03 -13.13
CA SER A 182 5.92 11.92 -12.19
C SER A 182 5.18 10.70 -12.70
N LEU A 183 5.65 9.51 -12.30
CA LEU A 183 4.96 8.24 -12.49
C LEU A 183 4.20 7.90 -11.21
N PHE A 184 3.05 7.24 -11.36
CA PHE A 184 2.41 6.51 -10.27
C PHE A 184 2.57 5.00 -10.50
N VAL A 185 3.00 4.27 -9.49
CA VAL A 185 3.25 2.83 -9.55
C VAL A 185 2.49 2.16 -8.40
N GLY A 186 1.58 1.24 -8.72
CA GLY A 186 0.76 0.59 -7.70
C GLY A 186 0.11 -0.70 -8.16
N ASP A 187 -0.63 -1.36 -7.26
CA ASP A 187 -1.33 -2.62 -7.52
C ASP A 187 -2.76 -2.45 -8.06
N GLY A 188 -3.24 -1.20 -8.19
CA GLY A 188 -4.57 -0.85 -8.67
C GLY A 188 -5.67 -0.92 -7.62
N GLY A 189 -5.33 -1.04 -6.34
CA GLY A 189 -6.30 -1.00 -5.24
C GLY A 189 -6.89 0.39 -5.03
N SER A 190 -8.10 0.47 -4.44
CA SER A 190 -8.74 1.74 -4.06
C SER A 190 -8.87 2.76 -5.20
N ASP A 191 -9.14 2.31 -6.43
CA ASP A 191 -9.25 3.14 -7.64
C ASP A 191 -8.06 4.11 -7.83
N GLU A 192 -6.88 3.73 -7.33
CA GLU A 192 -5.71 4.61 -7.26
C GLU A 192 -5.22 5.09 -8.63
N PHE A 193 -5.41 4.31 -9.69
CA PHE A 193 -5.03 4.72 -11.05
C PHE A 193 -5.91 5.86 -11.56
N LEU A 194 -7.21 5.83 -11.23
CA LEU A 194 -8.11 6.92 -11.56
C LEU A 194 -7.67 8.19 -10.83
N GLY A 195 -7.43 8.12 -9.52
CA GLY A 195 -6.97 9.26 -8.73
C GLY A 195 -5.65 9.85 -9.21
N ALA A 196 -4.67 9.01 -9.59
CA ALA A 196 -3.40 9.45 -10.15
C ALA A 196 -3.58 10.17 -11.50
N ARG A 197 -4.45 9.65 -12.37
CA ARG A 197 -4.78 10.32 -13.66
C ARG A 197 -5.46 11.68 -13.44
N GLU A 198 -6.42 11.73 -12.53
CA GLU A 198 -7.11 12.99 -12.18
C GLU A 198 -6.15 14.01 -11.54
N ALA A 199 -5.15 13.56 -10.80
CA ALA A 199 -4.07 14.38 -10.27
C ALA A 199 -3.06 14.85 -11.36
N GLY A 200 -3.13 14.29 -12.58
CA GLY A 200 -2.33 14.70 -13.73
C GLY A 200 -0.97 14.03 -13.86
N PHE A 201 -0.78 12.82 -13.27
CA PHE A 201 0.44 12.05 -13.46
C PHE A 201 0.72 11.75 -14.92
N ALA A 202 2.00 11.80 -15.30
CA ALA A 202 2.44 11.57 -16.67
C ALA A 202 2.10 10.15 -17.14
N ARG A 203 2.26 9.15 -16.26
CA ARG A 203 1.90 7.75 -16.52
C ARG A 203 1.51 7.05 -15.24
N VAL A 204 0.73 5.98 -15.40
CA VAL A 204 0.29 5.06 -14.35
C VAL A 204 0.74 3.65 -14.69
N ILE A 205 1.44 2.98 -13.79
CA ILE A 205 2.04 1.66 -14.00
C ILE A 205 1.45 0.66 -12.99
N ALA A 206 0.91 -0.44 -13.50
CA ALA A 206 0.37 -1.52 -12.68
C ALA A 206 1.46 -2.52 -12.29
N VAL A 207 1.59 -2.83 -10.98
CA VAL A 207 2.37 -3.94 -10.45
C VAL A 207 1.44 -5.14 -10.29
N THR A 208 1.75 -6.27 -10.92
CA THR A 208 0.85 -7.42 -11.00
C THR A 208 1.35 -8.66 -10.25
N GLY A 209 2.63 -8.74 -9.93
CA GLY A 209 3.26 -9.92 -9.36
C GLY A 209 2.68 -10.33 -8.00
N PRO A 210 2.63 -9.47 -6.97
CA PRO A 210 2.10 -9.82 -5.66
C PRO A 210 0.66 -10.31 -5.72
N VAL A 211 -0.19 -9.60 -6.47
CA VAL A 211 -1.60 -9.95 -6.65
C VAL A 211 -1.76 -11.31 -7.33
N ASN A 212 -0.94 -11.59 -8.35
CA ASN A 212 -0.96 -12.87 -9.07
C ASN A 212 -0.45 -14.03 -8.19
N ARG A 213 0.59 -13.80 -7.40
CA ARG A 213 1.12 -14.80 -6.45
C ARG A 213 0.11 -15.12 -5.35
N GLY A 214 -0.53 -14.11 -4.79
CA GLY A 214 -1.51 -14.24 -3.71
C GLY A 214 -2.87 -14.78 -4.15
N ALA A 215 -3.22 -14.73 -5.45
CA ALA A 215 -4.47 -15.18 -6.03
C ALA A 215 -5.74 -14.65 -5.32
N TRP A 216 -5.66 -13.46 -4.69
CA TRP A 216 -6.75 -12.90 -3.90
C TRP A 216 -7.68 -11.96 -4.69
N ARG A 217 -7.32 -11.60 -5.93
CA ARG A 217 -8.18 -10.91 -6.88
C ARG A 217 -8.68 -11.86 -7.97
N SER A 218 -9.87 -11.63 -8.47
CA SER A 218 -10.38 -12.39 -9.61
C SER A 218 -9.64 -12.03 -10.90
N THR A 219 -9.61 -12.97 -11.86
CA THR A 219 -8.99 -12.75 -13.17
C THR A 219 -9.59 -11.55 -13.92
N ASP A 220 -10.90 -11.30 -13.77
CA ASP A 220 -11.57 -10.18 -14.43
C ASP A 220 -11.21 -8.84 -13.79
N GLU A 221 -10.99 -8.80 -12.48
CA GLU A 221 -10.50 -7.63 -11.77
C GLU A 221 -9.05 -7.32 -12.17
N GLN A 222 -8.18 -8.32 -12.23
CA GLN A 222 -6.81 -8.15 -12.70
C GLN A 222 -6.75 -7.63 -14.13
N ARG A 223 -7.61 -8.13 -15.04
CA ARG A 223 -7.68 -7.61 -16.42
C ARG A 223 -8.10 -6.15 -16.47
N ARG A 224 -9.05 -5.73 -15.62
CA ARG A 224 -9.47 -4.33 -15.54
C ARG A 224 -8.34 -3.45 -15.06
N ILE A 225 -7.66 -3.81 -13.98
CA ILE A 225 -6.51 -3.09 -13.43
C ILE A 225 -5.44 -2.88 -14.51
N VAL A 226 -5.06 -3.95 -15.23
CA VAL A 226 -4.07 -3.85 -16.31
C VAL A 226 -4.57 -2.98 -17.45
N ALA A 227 -5.88 -3.00 -17.77
CA ALA A 227 -6.46 -2.16 -18.82
C ALA A 227 -6.55 -0.67 -18.42
N ASP A 228 -6.65 -0.39 -17.12
CA ASP A 228 -6.71 0.97 -16.58
C ASP A 228 -5.33 1.61 -16.39
N ALA A 229 -4.24 0.84 -16.49
CA ALA A 229 -2.87 1.33 -16.45
C ALA A 229 -2.34 1.65 -17.87
N ASP A 230 -1.35 2.54 -17.97
CA ASP A 230 -0.65 2.78 -19.23
C ASP A 230 0.30 1.63 -19.56
N GLN A 231 0.79 0.95 -18.51
CA GLN A 231 1.71 -0.18 -18.60
C GLN A 231 1.54 -1.10 -17.38
N ALA A 232 1.93 -2.37 -17.54
CA ALA A 232 1.98 -3.32 -16.45
C ALA A 232 3.36 -3.98 -16.38
N ILE A 233 3.86 -4.11 -15.15
CA ILE A 233 5.09 -4.81 -14.79
C ILE A 233 4.76 -5.96 -13.83
N ILE A 234 5.68 -6.89 -13.66
CA ILE A 234 5.49 -7.97 -12.67
C ILE A 234 5.84 -7.41 -11.28
N ASP A 235 7.05 -6.96 -11.09
CA ASP A 235 7.54 -6.39 -9.84
C ASP A 235 8.28 -5.07 -10.10
N VAL A 236 8.45 -4.25 -9.07
CA VAL A 236 9.08 -2.92 -9.19
C VAL A 236 10.50 -2.94 -9.81
N PRO A 237 11.35 -3.95 -9.60
CA PRO A 237 12.62 -4.03 -10.32
C PRO A 237 12.51 -3.98 -11.86
N ASP A 238 11.40 -4.47 -12.43
CA ASP A 238 11.18 -4.44 -13.89
C ASP A 238 11.07 -3.00 -14.42
N LEU A 239 10.78 -2.03 -13.53
CA LEU A 239 10.70 -0.63 -13.88
C LEU A 239 12.03 -0.08 -14.42
N LEU A 240 13.16 -0.62 -13.97
CA LEU A 240 14.49 -0.21 -14.39
C LEU A 240 14.75 -0.47 -15.87
N GLU A 241 14.15 -1.52 -16.45
CA GLU A 241 14.25 -1.84 -17.88
C GLU A 241 13.66 -0.73 -18.76
N PHE A 242 12.74 0.08 -18.21
CA PHE A 242 12.07 1.16 -18.93
C PHE A 242 12.76 2.53 -18.76
N ILE A 243 13.64 2.66 -17.79
CA ILE A 243 14.28 3.94 -17.45
C ILE A 243 15.71 4.01 -18.01
N GLU A 244 16.34 2.84 -18.28
CA GLU A 244 17.74 2.74 -18.73
C GLU A 244 17.93 2.78 -20.26
N ASP A 245 16.85 2.73 -21.06
CA ASP A 245 16.84 2.81 -22.51
C ASP A 245 16.46 4.23 -22.98
#